data_66532fc70148e194dcbdb9c76470d1f4
#
_entry.id   66532fc70148e194dcbdb9c76470d1f4
#
_cell.length_a   1.000
_cell.length_b   1.000
_cell.length_c   1.000
_cell.angle_alpha   90.00
_cell.angle_beta   90.00
_cell.angle_gamma   90.00
#
_symmetry.space_group_name_H-M   'P 1'
#
loop_
_entity.id
_entity.type
_entity.pdbx_description
1 polymer ?
#
loop_
_entity_poly.entity_id
_entity_poly.type
_entity_poly.pdbx_seq_one_letter_code
_entity_poly.pdbx_strand_id
1 'polypeptide(L)'
;LFINLTLLKFLQKFTGYFQKEKEQSLLSQQLQYQENYYQNLIDSFGQVKKIRHDIKNHLQTITLLYEESKTEELKNYLHRTTDLLQHSERVVSTGNPSFDSILNIKLTELHKTGILCSPILSIPCGLEFPFSDTVTVLGNLLDNAINACHQVLSLPEGTEGVPASASDSDSLSVILSVTWQQETLFLHMENPCSSIIKVPYGIGMKNVEEVVMKYSGTMNTEVKDGKYIIDIVLYSIGAESSR
;
A
#
# COMPACT_ATOMS: atom_id res chain seq x y z
N LEU A 1 -26.35 -3.70 56.27
CA LEU A 1 -27.24 -3.22 55.16
C LEU A 1 -26.71 -1.89 54.59
N PHE A 2 -26.34 -0.91 55.38
CA PHE A 2 -25.87 0.42 54.94
C PHE A 2 -24.56 0.36 54.15
N ILE A 3 -23.58 -0.46 54.56
CA ILE A 3 -22.29 -0.64 53.88
C ILE A 3 -22.48 -1.24 52.45
N ASN A 4 -23.38 -2.21 52.29
CA ASN A 4 -23.66 -2.81 50.98
C ASN A 4 -24.31 -1.79 50.04
N LEU A 5 -25.17 -0.91 50.54
CA LEU A 5 -25.84 0.11 49.73
C LEU A 5 -24.85 1.20 49.26
N THR A 6 -23.90 1.60 50.10
CA THR A 6 -22.86 2.55 49.76
C THR A 6 -21.86 1.97 48.76
N LEU A 7 -21.50 0.68 48.90
CA LEU A 7 -20.64 -0.03 47.96
C LEU A 7 -21.30 -0.15 46.58
N LEU A 8 -22.60 -0.44 46.53
CA LEU A 8 -23.35 -0.57 45.30
C LEU A 8 -23.42 0.78 44.56
N LYS A 9 -23.68 1.86 45.26
CA LYS A 9 -23.65 3.23 44.69
C LYS A 9 -22.27 3.62 44.17
N PHE A 10 -21.21 3.24 44.90
CA PHE A 10 -19.83 3.47 44.45
C PHE A 10 -19.50 2.71 43.17
N LEU A 11 -19.86 1.42 43.11
CA LEU A 11 -19.66 0.59 41.91
C LEU A 11 -20.44 1.15 40.72
N GLN A 12 -21.70 1.56 40.90
CA GLN A 12 -22.49 2.18 39.81
C GLN A 12 -21.87 3.49 39.30
N LYS A 13 -21.34 4.32 40.21
CA LYS A 13 -20.68 5.56 39.86
C LYS A 13 -19.36 5.30 39.13
N PHE A 14 -18.63 4.28 39.54
CA PHE A 14 -17.36 3.88 38.95
C PHE A 14 -17.55 3.28 37.56
N THR A 15 -18.50 2.39 37.39
CA THR A 15 -18.85 1.84 36.05
C THR A 15 -19.34 2.91 35.08
N GLY A 16 -20.14 3.88 35.59
CA GLY A 16 -20.59 5.01 34.78
C GLY A 16 -19.44 5.92 34.33
N TYR A 17 -18.42 6.09 35.18
CA TYR A 17 -17.23 6.87 34.82
C TYR A 17 -16.42 6.19 33.68
N PHE A 18 -16.16 4.89 33.79
CA PHE A 18 -15.46 4.12 32.74
C PHE A 18 -16.25 4.07 31.43
N GLN A 19 -17.55 3.96 31.51
CA GLN A 19 -18.41 3.94 30.33
C GLN A 19 -18.36 5.28 29.60
N LYS A 20 -18.38 6.39 30.33
CA LYS A 20 -18.28 7.74 29.76
C LYS A 20 -16.91 8.02 29.16
N GLU A 21 -15.84 7.55 29.78
CA GLU A 21 -14.47 7.69 29.28
C GLU A 21 -14.28 6.89 27.98
N LYS A 22 -14.83 5.67 27.93
CA LYS A 22 -14.82 4.84 26.74
C LYS A 22 -15.61 5.47 25.58
N GLU A 23 -16.75 6.05 25.88
CA GLU A 23 -17.61 6.74 24.90
C GLU A 23 -16.94 8.00 24.35
N GLN A 24 -16.26 8.78 25.19
CA GLN A 24 -15.45 9.94 24.77
C GLN A 24 -14.26 9.52 23.91
N SER A 25 -13.57 8.43 24.27
CA SER A 25 -12.47 7.89 23.47
C SER A 25 -12.94 7.42 22.08
N LEU A 26 -14.09 6.74 22.04
CA LEU A 26 -14.66 6.28 20.77
C LEU A 26 -15.08 7.45 19.87
N LEU A 27 -15.72 8.46 20.46
CA LEU A 27 -16.11 9.68 19.75
C LEU A 27 -14.89 10.44 19.21
N SER A 28 -13.83 10.53 20.00
CA SER A 28 -12.57 11.15 19.58
C SER A 28 -11.94 10.40 18.39
N GLN A 29 -11.93 9.07 18.43
CA GLN A 29 -11.45 8.26 17.31
C GLN A 29 -12.30 8.44 16.03
N GLN A 30 -13.63 8.51 16.19
CA GLN A 30 -14.51 8.77 15.05
C GLN A 30 -14.27 10.15 14.44
N LEU A 31 -14.09 11.19 15.26
CA LEU A 31 -13.78 12.53 14.79
C LEU A 31 -12.44 12.56 14.05
N GLN A 32 -11.42 11.92 14.59
CA GLN A 32 -10.10 11.84 13.93
C GLN A 32 -10.16 11.08 12.62
N TYR A 33 -10.94 9.99 12.55
CA TYR A 33 -11.16 9.26 11.30
C TYR A 33 -11.87 10.12 10.25
N GLN A 34 -12.90 10.87 10.65
CA GLN A 34 -13.60 11.79 9.75
C GLN A 34 -12.67 12.90 9.26
N GLU A 35 -11.86 13.49 10.13
CA GLU A 35 -10.91 14.54 9.76
C GLU A 35 -9.89 14.04 8.74
N ASN A 36 -9.30 12.86 8.96
CA ASN A 36 -8.40 12.22 8.02
C ASN A 36 -9.09 11.90 6.68
N TYR A 37 -10.34 11.45 6.72
CA TYR A 37 -11.11 11.19 5.51
C TYR A 37 -11.35 12.48 4.69
N TYR A 38 -11.75 13.56 5.36
CA TYR A 38 -11.94 14.87 4.70
C TYR A 38 -10.63 15.41 4.15
N GLN A 39 -9.52 15.25 4.85
CA GLN A 39 -8.21 15.69 4.37
C GLN A 39 -7.83 14.91 3.09
N ASN A 40 -7.99 13.61 3.08
CA ASN A 40 -7.73 12.78 1.90
C ASN A 40 -8.62 13.16 0.71
N LEU A 41 -9.88 13.53 0.95
CA LEU A 41 -10.78 14.04 -0.07
C LEU A 41 -10.27 15.37 -0.64
N ILE A 42 -9.88 16.32 0.21
CA ILE A 42 -9.34 17.62 -0.21
C ILE A 42 -8.09 17.42 -1.08
N ASP A 43 -7.19 16.56 -0.65
CA ASP A 43 -5.96 16.24 -1.38
C ASP A 43 -6.27 15.60 -2.75
N SER A 44 -7.23 14.68 -2.80
CA SER A 44 -7.71 14.05 -4.04
C SER A 44 -8.31 15.08 -4.99
N PHE A 45 -9.15 16.01 -4.49
CA PHE A 45 -9.67 17.11 -5.29
C PHE A 45 -8.58 18.04 -5.79
N GLY A 46 -7.56 18.29 -4.96
CA GLY A 46 -6.35 19.05 -5.35
C GLY A 46 -5.63 18.40 -6.52
N GLN A 47 -5.43 17.09 -6.47
CA GLN A 47 -4.82 16.32 -7.56
C GLN A 47 -5.65 16.38 -8.84
N VAL A 48 -6.95 16.17 -8.76
CA VAL A 48 -7.86 16.27 -9.93
C VAL A 48 -7.80 17.67 -10.56
N LYS A 49 -7.78 18.73 -9.73
CA LYS A 49 -7.64 20.12 -10.21
C LYS A 49 -6.32 20.33 -10.94
N LYS A 50 -5.22 19.77 -10.42
CA LYS A 50 -3.89 19.83 -11.05
C LYS A 50 -3.89 19.11 -12.39
N ILE A 51 -4.39 17.87 -12.44
CA ILE A 51 -4.50 17.08 -13.68
C ILE A 51 -5.32 17.83 -14.74
N ARG A 52 -6.46 18.41 -14.35
CA ARG A 52 -7.29 19.21 -15.26
C ARG A 52 -6.55 20.42 -15.81
N HIS A 53 -5.76 21.11 -14.97
CA HIS A 53 -4.93 22.23 -15.37
C HIS A 53 -3.86 21.81 -16.39
N ASP A 54 -3.20 20.69 -16.12
CA ASP A 54 -2.13 20.18 -16.96
C ASP A 54 -2.66 19.72 -18.33
N ILE A 55 -3.80 19.02 -18.34
CA ILE A 55 -4.50 18.63 -19.59
C ILE A 55 -4.86 19.90 -20.39
N LYS A 56 -5.40 20.94 -19.73
CA LYS A 56 -5.72 22.21 -20.40
C LYS A 56 -4.51 22.83 -21.06
N ASN A 57 -3.37 22.86 -20.37
CA ASN A 57 -2.11 23.40 -20.89
C ASN A 57 -1.62 22.58 -22.10
N HIS A 58 -1.68 21.24 -22.03
CA HIS A 58 -1.32 20.38 -23.15
C HIS A 58 -2.21 20.66 -24.37
N LEU A 59 -3.54 20.74 -24.18
CA LEU A 59 -4.47 21.05 -25.27
C LEU A 59 -4.22 22.44 -25.88
N GLN A 60 -3.95 23.45 -25.06
CA GLN A 60 -3.62 24.79 -25.55
C GLN A 60 -2.34 24.78 -26.38
N THR A 61 -1.30 24.07 -25.94
CA THR A 61 -0.04 23.96 -26.71
C THR A 61 -0.26 23.26 -28.05
N ILE A 62 -1.05 22.19 -28.07
CA ILE A 62 -1.43 21.47 -29.29
C ILE A 62 -2.16 22.40 -30.26
N THR A 63 -3.14 23.16 -29.75
CA THR A 63 -3.94 24.11 -30.57
C THR A 63 -3.04 25.19 -31.18
N LEU A 64 -2.15 25.79 -30.39
CA LEU A 64 -1.21 26.83 -30.87
C LEU A 64 -0.28 26.29 -31.97
N LEU A 65 0.33 25.12 -31.76
CA LEU A 65 1.23 24.51 -32.74
C LEU A 65 0.48 24.14 -34.04
N TYR A 66 -0.79 23.75 -33.94
CA TYR A 66 -1.63 23.47 -35.10
C TYR A 66 -1.98 24.74 -35.87
N GLU A 67 -2.40 25.82 -35.18
CA GLU A 67 -2.76 27.10 -35.78
C GLU A 67 -1.55 27.78 -36.45
N GLU A 68 -0.36 27.64 -35.90
CA GLU A 68 0.88 28.13 -36.47
C GLU A 68 1.43 27.24 -37.60
N SER A 69 0.73 26.17 -37.99
CA SER A 69 1.15 25.21 -39.02
C SER A 69 2.52 24.56 -38.75
N LYS A 70 2.94 24.49 -37.49
CA LYS A 70 4.21 23.89 -37.05
C LYS A 70 4.11 22.38 -36.90
N THR A 71 3.89 21.69 -38.03
CA THR A 71 3.58 20.26 -38.06
C THR A 71 4.66 19.39 -37.41
N GLU A 72 5.93 19.68 -37.64
CA GLU A 72 7.04 18.91 -37.05
C GLU A 72 7.19 19.14 -35.54
N GLU A 73 7.00 20.40 -35.07
CA GLU A 73 7.02 20.72 -33.65
C GLU A 73 5.82 20.05 -32.92
N LEU A 74 4.65 20.09 -33.56
CA LEU A 74 3.45 19.41 -33.06
C LEU A 74 3.69 17.89 -32.92
N LYS A 75 4.26 17.27 -33.95
CA LYS A 75 4.56 15.84 -33.95
C LYS A 75 5.55 15.47 -32.84
N ASN A 76 6.61 16.26 -32.68
CA ASN A 76 7.59 16.06 -31.62
C ASN A 76 6.97 16.27 -30.22
N TYR A 77 6.09 17.25 -30.05
CA TYR A 77 5.39 17.50 -28.80
C TYR A 77 4.44 16.33 -28.44
N LEU A 78 3.68 15.84 -29.42
CA LEU A 78 2.82 14.66 -29.25
C LEU A 78 3.64 13.42 -28.87
N HIS A 79 4.74 13.15 -29.58
CA HIS A 79 5.64 12.03 -29.24
C HIS A 79 6.16 12.15 -27.81
N ARG A 80 6.70 13.29 -27.42
CA ARG A 80 7.19 13.49 -26.04
C ARG A 80 6.10 13.34 -24.99
N THR A 81 4.89 13.85 -25.25
CA THR A 81 3.78 13.72 -24.30
C THR A 81 3.28 12.28 -24.23
N THR A 82 3.25 11.59 -25.35
CA THR A 82 2.89 10.16 -25.41
C THR A 82 3.96 9.30 -24.76
N ASP A 83 5.24 9.60 -24.97
CA ASP A 83 6.37 8.93 -24.33
C ASP A 83 6.34 9.13 -22.81
N LEU A 84 6.04 10.35 -22.32
CA LEU A 84 5.84 10.61 -20.88
C LEU A 84 4.65 9.84 -20.29
N LEU A 85 3.59 9.64 -21.06
CA LEU A 85 2.42 8.83 -20.67
C LEU A 85 2.71 7.33 -20.78
N GLN A 86 3.56 6.90 -21.74
CA GLN A 86 4.00 5.52 -21.92
C GLN A 86 5.12 5.14 -20.96
N HIS A 87 5.96 6.12 -20.52
CA HIS A 87 6.97 5.95 -19.47
C HIS A 87 6.40 6.03 -18.05
N SER A 88 5.09 6.30 -17.87
CA SER A 88 4.37 5.74 -16.73
C SER A 88 4.15 4.25 -17.04
N GLU A 89 5.27 3.53 -17.21
CA GLU A 89 5.32 2.13 -17.58
C GLU A 89 4.38 1.36 -16.66
N ARG A 90 3.46 0.64 -17.26
CA ARG A 90 2.81 -0.46 -16.57
C ARG A 90 3.92 -1.45 -16.26
N VAL A 91 4.48 -1.34 -15.08
CA VAL A 91 5.51 -2.26 -14.57
C VAL A 91 4.96 -3.69 -14.58
N VAL A 92 3.62 -3.79 -14.43
CA VAL A 92 2.88 -5.05 -14.34
C VAL A 92 1.57 -4.99 -15.10
N SER A 93 1.23 -6.08 -15.77
CA SER A 93 -0.06 -6.32 -16.42
C SER A 93 -0.46 -7.78 -16.19
N THR A 94 -1.21 -8.05 -15.14
CA THR A 94 -1.75 -9.38 -14.83
C THR A 94 -3.08 -9.63 -15.56
N GLY A 95 -3.73 -8.56 -16.03
CA GLY A 95 -5.08 -8.58 -16.57
C GLY A 95 -6.16 -8.45 -15.50
N ASN A 96 -5.81 -8.42 -14.22
CA ASN A 96 -6.73 -8.12 -13.12
C ASN A 96 -6.59 -6.65 -12.71
N PRO A 97 -7.63 -5.80 -12.94
CA PRO A 97 -7.54 -4.35 -12.71
C PRO A 97 -7.23 -3.97 -11.26
N SER A 98 -7.69 -4.75 -10.30
CA SER A 98 -7.47 -4.50 -8.88
C SER A 98 -6.00 -4.64 -8.49
N PHE A 99 -5.36 -5.71 -8.94
CA PHE A 99 -3.94 -5.96 -8.71
C PHE A 99 -3.07 -5.02 -9.53
N ASP A 100 -3.39 -4.85 -10.81
CA ASP A 100 -2.61 -4.00 -11.71
C ASP A 100 -2.53 -2.56 -11.20
N SER A 101 -3.63 -2.00 -10.69
CA SER A 101 -3.65 -0.63 -10.21
C SER A 101 -2.75 -0.41 -8.99
N ILE A 102 -2.85 -1.26 -7.97
CA ILE A 102 -2.06 -1.08 -6.74
C ILE A 102 -0.58 -1.44 -6.97
N LEU A 103 -0.31 -2.52 -7.72
CA LEU A 103 1.05 -2.94 -8.02
C LEU A 103 1.78 -1.89 -8.85
N ASN A 104 1.16 -1.33 -9.89
CA ASN A 104 1.81 -0.31 -10.72
C ASN A 104 2.14 0.96 -9.92
N ILE A 105 1.25 1.39 -9.01
CA ILE A 105 1.52 2.54 -8.14
C ILE A 105 2.73 2.24 -7.23
N LYS A 106 2.71 1.12 -6.53
CA LYS A 106 3.73 0.80 -5.51
C LYS A 106 5.07 0.38 -6.10
N LEU A 107 5.07 -0.34 -7.21
CA LEU A 107 6.31 -0.69 -7.91
C LEU A 107 6.96 0.55 -8.55
N THR A 108 6.16 1.50 -9.08
CA THR A 108 6.69 2.77 -9.56
C THR A 108 7.31 3.59 -8.41
N GLU A 109 6.73 3.55 -7.22
CA GLU A 109 7.28 4.19 -6.03
C GLU A 109 8.63 3.56 -5.63
N LEU A 110 8.72 2.22 -5.58
CA LEU A 110 9.97 1.48 -5.35
C LEU A 110 11.04 1.84 -6.38
N HIS A 111 10.71 1.85 -7.66
CA HIS A 111 11.66 2.23 -8.72
C HIS A 111 12.20 3.64 -8.56
N LYS A 112 11.35 4.60 -8.20
CA LYS A 112 11.77 6.01 -7.98
C LYS A 112 12.75 6.15 -6.82
N THR A 113 12.69 5.24 -5.85
CA THR A 113 13.60 5.22 -4.70
C THR A 113 14.86 4.38 -4.93
N GLY A 114 15.04 3.83 -6.14
CA GLY A 114 16.19 2.98 -6.50
C GLY A 114 16.12 1.56 -5.92
N ILE A 115 14.96 1.14 -5.39
CA ILE A 115 14.77 -0.20 -4.82
C ILE A 115 14.32 -1.16 -5.93
N LEU A 116 15.06 -2.25 -6.12
CA LEU A 116 14.72 -3.25 -7.12
C LEU A 116 13.57 -4.13 -6.63
N CYS A 117 12.57 -4.31 -7.47
CA CYS A 117 11.50 -5.29 -7.24
C CYS A 117 11.08 -5.93 -8.57
N SER A 118 11.26 -7.24 -8.65
CA SER A 118 10.81 -8.04 -9.80
C SER A 118 9.73 -9.01 -9.32
N PRO A 119 8.43 -8.63 -9.39
CA PRO A 119 7.37 -9.45 -8.84
C PRO A 119 7.11 -10.70 -9.70
N ILE A 120 6.86 -11.83 -9.03
CA ILE A 120 6.39 -13.07 -9.64
C ILE A 120 4.87 -13.13 -9.48
N LEU A 121 4.14 -12.99 -10.58
CA LEU A 121 2.69 -12.88 -10.55
C LEU A 121 2.03 -13.96 -11.39
N SER A 122 1.10 -14.69 -10.80
CA SER A 122 0.24 -15.65 -11.48
C SER A 122 -1.19 -15.48 -10.97
N ILE A 123 -1.88 -14.48 -11.54
CA ILE A 123 -3.20 -14.03 -11.08
C ILE A 123 -4.16 -14.11 -12.27
N PRO A 124 -5.29 -14.85 -12.17
CA PRO A 124 -6.31 -14.85 -13.21
C PRO A 124 -6.96 -13.48 -13.35
N CYS A 125 -7.30 -13.08 -14.59
CA CYS A 125 -8.00 -11.81 -14.84
C CYS A 125 -9.36 -11.73 -14.14
N GLY A 126 -10.07 -12.86 -14.01
CA GLY A 126 -11.37 -12.97 -13.34
C GLY A 126 -11.31 -13.34 -11.87
N LEU A 127 -10.19 -13.10 -11.17
CA LEU A 127 -10.09 -13.39 -9.73
C LEU A 127 -11.09 -12.57 -8.92
N GLU A 128 -11.94 -13.24 -8.14
CA GLU A 128 -12.94 -12.63 -7.29
C GLU A 128 -12.33 -12.20 -5.94
N PHE A 129 -11.45 -11.21 -5.99
CA PHE A 129 -10.85 -10.62 -4.81
C PHE A 129 -11.14 -9.11 -4.79
N PRO A 130 -11.90 -8.59 -3.80
CA PRO A 130 -12.33 -7.20 -3.77
C PRO A 130 -11.18 -6.21 -3.83
N PHE A 131 -11.38 -5.11 -4.55
CA PHE A 131 -10.38 -4.03 -4.65
C PHE A 131 -9.95 -3.49 -3.28
N SER A 132 -10.91 -3.33 -2.34
CA SER A 132 -10.61 -2.89 -0.97
C SER A 132 -9.64 -3.82 -0.25
N ASP A 133 -9.81 -5.14 -0.40
CA ASP A 133 -8.98 -6.13 0.25
C ASP A 133 -7.60 -6.20 -0.44
N THR A 134 -7.57 -6.08 -1.78
CA THR A 134 -6.32 -5.97 -2.55
C THR A 134 -5.48 -4.79 -2.09
N VAL A 135 -6.11 -3.61 -1.97
CA VAL A 135 -5.44 -2.38 -1.48
C VAL A 135 -4.98 -2.56 -0.04
N THR A 136 -5.81 -3.15 0.82
CA THR A 136 -5.45 -3.37 2.22
C THR A 136 -4.26 -4.31 2.35
N VAL A 137 -4.25 -5.41 1.64
CA VAL A 137 -3.14 -6.39 1.75
C VAL A 137 -1.90 -5.87 1.05
N LEU A 138 -1.93 -5.69 -0.27
CA LEU A 138 -0.75 -5.32 -1.05
C LEU A 138 -0.24 -3.91 -0.70
N GLY A 139 -1.14 -2.96 -0.47
CA GLY A 139 -0.79 -1.60 -0.08
C GLY A 139 0.02 -1.59 1.22
N ASN A 140 -0.51 -2.19 2.28
CA ASN A 140 0.20 -2.22 3.57
C ASN A 140 1.50 -3.03 3.52
N LEU A 141 1.54 -4.15 2.80
CA LEU A 141 2.76 -4.92 2.65
C LEU A 141 3.86 -4.13 1.95
N LEU A 142 3.54 -3.53 0.80
CA LEU A 142 4.50 -2.78 0.00
C LEU A 142 4.91 -1.48 0.70
N ASP A 143 4.00 -0.79 1.40
CA ASP A 143 4.34 0.38 2.22
C ASP A 143 5.32 0.02 3.34
N ASN A 144 5.12 -1.11 4.00
CA ASN A 144 6.04 -1.61 5.01
C ASN A 144 7.41 -1.92 4.42
N ALA A 145 7.47 -2.55 3.23
CA ALA A 145 8.71 -2.84 2.54
C ALA A 145 9.46 -1.57 2.13
N ILE A 146 8.76 -0.58 1.55
CA ILE A 146 9.32 0.73 1.19
C ILE A 146 9.91 1.43 2.42
N ASN A 147 9.15 1.50 3.50
CA ASN A 147 9.59 2.12 4.74
C ASN A 147 10.79 1.41 5.35
N ALA A 148 10.82 0.07 5.34
CA ALA A 148 11.95 -0.71 5.83
C ALA A 148 13.22 -0.46 5.01
N CYS A 149 13.11 -0.41 3.68
CA CYS A 149 14.22 -0.08 2.81
C CYS A 149 14.76 1.34 3.08
N HIS A 150 13.88 2.34 3.23
CA HIS A 150 14.29 3.69 3.59
C HIS A 150 15.01 3.76 4.95
N GLN A 151 14.55 3.00 5.92
CA GLN A 151 15.20 2.92 7.24
C GLN A 151 16.59 2.31 7.12
N VAL A 152 16.75 1.23 6.34
CA VAL A 152 18.06 0.60 6.10
C VAL A 152 19.01 1.57 5.42
N LEU A 153 18.56 2.31 4.40
CA LEU A 153 19.35 3.34 3.69
C LEU A 153 19.76 4.51 4.59
N SER A 154 19.02 4.78 5.66
CA SER A 154 19.32 5.89 6.59
C SER A 154 20.32 5.51 7.69
N LEU A 155 20.69 4.22 7.80
CA LEU A 155 21.63 3.76 8.82
C LEU A 155 23.08 4.06 8.40
N PRO A 156 23.98 4.39 9.37
CA PRO A 156 25.40 4.58 9.07
C PRO A 156 26.04 3.29 8.51
N GLU A 157 26.97 3.46 7.59
CA GLU A 157 27.77 2.34 7.05
C GLU A 157 28.44 1.56 8.17
N GLY A 158 28.39 0.22 8.09
CA GLY A 158 29.00 -0.67 9.07
C GLY A 158 28.13 -0.99 10.28
N THR A 159 26.85 -0.62 10.28
CA THR A 159 25.91 -1.01 11.35
C THR A 159 25.65 -2.52 11.31
N GLU A 160 25.83 -3.22 12.46
CA GLU A 160 25.57 -4.66 12.57
C GLU A 160 24.13 -5.00 12.10
N GLY A 161 24.02 -6.01 11.22
CA GLY A 161 22.73 -6.48 10.67
C GLY A 161 22.27 -5.79 9.41
N VAL A 162 23.04 -4.84 8.88
CA VAL A 162 22.84 -4.29 7.53
C VAL A 162 23.70 -5.10 6.57
N PRO A 163 23.15 -5.68 5.48
CA PRO A 163 23.98 -6.37 4.49
C PRO A 163 25.08 -5.44 3.99
N ALA A 164 26.31 -5.97 3.86
CA ALA A 164 27.46 -5.19 3.38
C ALA A 164 27.25 -4.54 2.00
N SER A 165 26.24 -5.01 1.26
CA SER A 165 25.79 -4.49 -0.02
C SER A 165 24.73 -3.38 0.10
N ALA A 166 24.27 -3.04 1.29
CA ALA A 166 23.21 -2.02 1.47
C ALA A 166 23.71 -0.58 1.32
N SER A 167 25.02 -0.36 1.21
CA SER A 167 25.60 0.95 0.89
C SER A 167 25.42 1.37 -0.56
N ASP A 168 25.15 0.43 -1.46
CA ASP A 168 24.81 0.71 -2.85
C ASP A 168 23.29 0.60 -3.03
N SER A 169 22.64 1.66 -3.45
CA SER A 169 21.19 1.71 -3.74
C SER A 169 20.74 0.60 -4.72
N ASP A 170 21.66 0.13 -5.57
CA ASP A 170 21.44 -0.96 -6.53
C ASP A 170 21.33 -2.36 -5.89
N SER A 171 21.63 -2.49 -4.57
CA SER A 171 21.64 -3.79 -3.88
C SER A 171 20.41 -4.06 -3.02
N LEU A 172 19.56 -3.06 -2.78
CA LEU A 172 18.33 -3.24 -2.04
C LEU A 172 17.24 -3.81 -2.95
N SER A 173 16.78 -5.00 -2.62
CA SER A 173 15.73 -5.68 -3.38
C SER A 173 14.58 -6.12 -2.50
N VAL A 174 13.37 -5.94 -3.02
CA VAL A 174 12.13 -6.50 -2.48
C VAL A 174 11.71 -7.66 -3.38
N ILE A 175 11.48 -8.81 -2.80
CA ILE A 175 10.91 -9.96 -3.49
C ILE A 175 9.41 -9.97 -3.20
N LEU A 176 8.60 -10.05 -4.24
CA LEU A 176 7.15 -10.18 -4.14
C LEU A 176 6.69 -11.34 -5.02
N SER A 177 5.96 -12.27 -4.46
CA SER A 177 5.29 -13.32 -5.23
C SER A 177 3.81 -13.34 -4.87
N VAL A 178 2.94 -13.30 -5.89
CA VAL A 178 1.49 -13.41 -5.72
C VAL A 178 1.00 -14.45 -6.71
N THR A 179 0.55 -15.58 -6.20
CA THR A 179 0.11 -16.70 -7.04
C THR A 179 -1.24 -17.21 -6.59
N TRP A 180 -2.12 -17.47 -7.55
CA TRP A 180 -3.41 -18.09 -7.31
C TRP A 180 -3.44 -19.51 -7.85
N GLN A 181 -3.87 -20.46 -7.04
CA GLN A 181 -4.01 -21.86 -7.43
C GLN A 181 -5.09 -22.54 -6.60
N GLN A 182 -6.00 -23.25 -7.25
CA GLN A 182 -7.05 -24.05 -6.58
C GLN A 182 -7.83 -23.26 -5.51
N GLU A 183 -8.40 -22.11 -5.91
CA GLU A 183 -9.17 -21.21 -5.04
C GLU A 183 -8.38 -20.67 -3.84
N THR A 184 -7.06 -20.71 -3.91
CA THR A 184 -6.16 -20.25 -2.86
C THR A 184 -5.22 -19.19 -3.43
N LEU A 185 -5.12 -18.05 -2.75
CA LEU A 185 -4.19 -16.99 -3.08
C LEU A 185 -3.00 -17.04 -2.11
N PHE A 186 -1.83 -17.20 -2.67
CA PHE A 186 -0.55 -17.20 -1.95
C PHE A 186 0.16 -15.89 -2.18
N LEU A 187 0.57 -15.23 -1.10
CA LEU A 187 1.41 -14.04 -1.15
C LEU A 187 2.66 -14.30 -0.33
N HIS A 188 3.79 -14.04 -0.94
CA HIS A 188 5.10 -14.10 -0.28
C HIS A 188 5.83 -12.79 -0.55
N MET A 189 6.40 -12.19 0.50
CA MET A 189 7.21 -10.99 0.36
C MET A 189 8.43 -11.05 1.28
N GLU A 190 9.57 -10.67 0.71
CA GLU A 190 10.81 -10.46 1.46
C GLU A 190 11.28 -9.01 1.25
N ASN A 191 11.68 -8.36 2.30
CA ASN A 191 12.33 -7.06 2.22
C ASN A 191 13.50 -6.95 3.21
N PRO A 192 14.48 -6.11 2.95
CA PRO A 192 15.57 -5.84 3.88
C PRO A 192 15.02 -5.35 5.22
N CYS A 193 15.64 -5.81 6.31
CA CYS A 193 15.27 -5.44 7.67
C CYS A 193 16.54 -5.35 8.51
N SER A 194 16.67 -4.32 9.33
CA SER A 194 17.73 -4.25 10.32
C SER A 194 17.30 -4.97 11.59
N SER A 195 18.18 -5.80 12.14
CA SER A 195 17.97 -6.49 13.43
C SER A 195 17.77 -5.53 14.61
N ILE A 196 18.19 -4.28 14.45
CA ILE A 196 18.08 -3.21 15.48
C ILE A 196 16.69 -2.58 15.46
N ILE A 197 15.98 -2.63 14.34
CA ILE A 197 14.67 -2.00 14.18
C ILE A 197 13.59 -3.05 14.46
N LYS A 198 12.92 -2.91 15.62
CA LYS A 198 11.69 -3.67 15.85
C LYS A 198 10.69 -3.27 14.75
N VAL A 199 10.35 -4.21 13.89
CA VAL A 199 9.25 -4.00 12.92
C VAL A 199 7.98 -3.73 13.73
N PRO A 200 7.45 -2.50 13.74
CA PRO A 200 6.28 -2.22 14.53
C PRO A 200 5.08 -2.95 13.92
N TYR A 201 4.43 -3.79 14.70
CA TYR A 201 3.14 -4.36 14.34
C TYR A 201 2.09 -3.24 14.38
N GLY A 202 2.10 -2.43 13.34
CA GLY A 202 1.28 -1.22 13.21
C GLY A 202 -0.16 -1.51 12.80
N ILE A 203 -0.95 -0.44 12.69
CA ILE A 203 -2.35 -0.50 12.26
C ILE A 203 -2.48 -1.18 10.88
N GLY A 204 -1.55 -0.92 9.97
CA GLY A 204 -1.56 -1.53 8.63
C GLY A 204 -1.50 -3.06 8.67
N MET A 205 -0.66 -3.65 9.51
CA MET A 205 -0.56 -5.10 9.65
C MET A 205 -1.79 -5.72 10.34
N LYS A 206 -2.43 -5.00 11.27
CA LYS A 206 -3.71 -5.42 11.85
C LYS A 206 -4.81 -5.48 10.80
N ASN A 207 -4.87 -4.50 9.92
CA ASN A 207 -5.83 -4.50 8.81
C ASN A 207 -5.59 -5.67 7.85
N VAL A 208 -4.31 -6.02 7.58
CA VAL A 208 -3.96 -7.21 6.80
C VAL A 208 -4.44 -8.48 7.52
N GLU A 209 -4.22 -8.60 8.83
CA GLU A 209 -4.66 -9.73 9.63
C GLU A 209 -6.19 -9.90 9.61
N GLU A 210 -6.95 -8.80 9.66
CA GLU A 210 -8.41 -8.81 9.53
C GLU A 210 -8.85 -9.38 8.17
N VAL A 211 -8.18 -8.99 7.08
CA VAL A 211 -8.45 -9.57 5.76
C VAL A 211 -8.08 -11.04 5.72
N VAL A 212 -6.93 -11.44 6.29
CA VAL A 212 -6.52 -12.85 6.38
C VAL A 212 -7.59 -13.68 7.11
N MET A 213 -8.09 -13.20 8.24
CA MET A 213 -9.16 -13.86 8.98
C MET A 213 -10.47 -13.97 8.18
N LYS A 214 -10.82 -12.91 7.43
CA LYS A 214 -12.02 -12.88 6.55
C LYS A 214 -12.02 -14.03 5.55
N TYR A 215 -10.87 -14.41 5.02
CA TYR A 215 -10.71 -15.50 4.06
C TYR A 215 -10.26 -16.81 4.72
N SER A 216 -10.43 -16.95 6.03
CA SER A 216 -10.00 -18.13 6.82
C SER A 216 -8.53 -18.50 6.55
N GLY A 217 -7.72 -17.50 6.24
CA GLY A 217 -6.34 -17.64 5.83
C GLY A 217 -5.36 -17.78 6.98
N THR A 218 -4.10 -17.87 6.63
CA THR A 218 -2.97 -17.86 7.57
C THR A 218 -1.96 -16.81 7.19
N MET A 219 -1.32 -16.20 8.19
CA MET A 219 -0.24 -15.26 8.01
C MET A 219 0.93 -15.67 8.91
N ASN A 220 2.10 -15.81 8.34
CA ASN A 220 3.34 -16.09 9.05
C ASN A 220 4.35 -14.97 8.78
N THR A 221 5.08 -14.56 9.80
CA THR A 221 6.13 -13.54 9.68
C THR A 221 7.40 -14.01 10.35
N GLU A 222 8.53 -13.85 9.68
CA GLU A 222 9.85 -14.23 10.18
C GLU A 222 10.87 -13.12 9.89
N VAL A 223 11.82 -12.94 10.79
CA VAL A 223 13.03 -12.13 10.55
C VAL A 223 14.22 -13.06 10.51
N LYS A 224 14.85 -13.15 9.36
CA LYS A 224 15.98 -14.06 9.13
C LYS A 224 17.00 -13.43 8.19
N ASP A 225 18.28 -13.58 8.51
CA ASP A 225 19.41 -13.14 7.67
C ASP A 225 19.31 -11.67 7.20
N GLY A 226 18.83 -10.76 8.07
CA GLY A 226 18.66 -9.35 7.74
C GLY A 226 17.48 -9.05 6.81
N LYS A 227 16.55 -9.99 6.67
CA LYS A 227 15.31 -9.86 5.89
C LYS A 227 14.09 -10.05 6.78
N TYR A 228 13.05 -9.29 6.50
CA TYR A 228 11.70 -9.54 6.97
C TYR A 228 10.96 -10.32 5.90
N ILE A 229 10.43 -11.46 6.28
CA ILE A 229 9.72 -12.39 5.40
C ILE A 229 8.27 -12.48 5.89
N ILE A 230 7.33 -12.38 4.98
CA ILE A 230 5.92 -12.58 5.26
C ILE A 230 5.30 -13.52 4.23
N ASP A 231 4.58 -14.52 4.74
CA ASP A 231 3.81 -15.48 3.97
C ASP A 231 2.34 -15.37 4.36
N ILE A 232 1.48 -15.19 3.37
CA ILE A 232 0.03 -15.13 3.54
C ILE A 232 -0.62 -16.14 2.61
N VAL A 233 -1.56 -16.89 3.16
CA VAL A 233 -2.40 -17.82 2.41
C VAL A 233 -3.85 -17.47 2.66
N LEU A 234 -4.61 -17.21 1.60
CA LEU A 234 -6.03 -16.87 1.67
C LEU A 234 -6.83 -17.94 0.92
N TYR A 235 -7.85 -18.50 1.56
CA TYR A 235 -8.65 -19.59 1.03
C TYR A 235 -9.99 -19.12 0.46
N SER A 236 -10.61 -19.98 -0.36
CA SER A 236 -11.95 -19.74 -0.93
C SER A 236 -12.06 -18.48 -1.79
N ILE A 237 -11.05 -18.23 -2.60
CA ILE A 237 -11.04 -17.12 -3.56
C ILE A 237 -11.34 -17.70 -4.94
N GLY A 238 -12.56 -17.49 -5.42
CA GLY A 238 -13.00 -17.90 -6.75
C GLY A 238 -12.29 -17.15 -7.87
N ALA A 239 -12.31 -17.73 -9.05
CA ALA A 239 -11.96 -17.02 -10.27
C ALA A 239 -12.98 -17.41 -11.35
N GLU A 240 -13.54 -16.41 -12.05
CA GLU A 240 -14.35 -16.68 -13.24
C GLU A 240 -13.48 -17.38 -14.29
N SER A 241 -13.88 -18.57 -14.70
CA SER A 241 -13.21 -19.27 -15.80
C SER A 241 -13.43 -18.46 -17.07
N SER A 242 -12.35 -17.97 -17.66
CA SER A 242 -12.35 -17.37 -19.00
C SER A 242 -12.99 -18.37 -19.97
N ARG A 243 -14.21 -18.08 -20.42
CA ARG A 243 -14.84 -18.77 -21.56
C ARG A 243 -14.34 -18.22 -22.85
#